data_bc78ea197daaa025b6bc2a95b101d045
#
_entry.id   bc78ea197daaa025b6bc2a95b101d045
#
_cell.length_a   1.000
_cell.length_b   1.000
_cell.length_c   1.000
_cell.angle_alpha   90.00
_cell.angle_beta   90.00
_cell.angle_gamma   90.00
#
_symmetry.space_group_name_H-M   'P 1'
#
loop_
_entity.id
_entity.type
_entity.pdbx_description
1 polymer ?
#
loop_
_entity_poly.entity_id
_entity_poly.type
_entity_poly.pdbx_seq_one_letter_code
_entity_poly.pdbx_strand_id
1 'polypeptide(L)'
;MFHIKTLLILLLISQIYNIRIEGRVQLEEPSSERIKKTTVSLIWGNQISYITSNGHFYFNVDKPGYYLIKVNDDLYDYPTMFLDVKEDEIKAYDYNYRYGKGPKHKYPVLIKSSGKIEIGEKEGNILQSIIKSPYAIMIGMGLMFFVCMKMVPQEELRAQQEEMRKQMKNTLC
;
A
#
# COMPACT_ATOMS: atom_id res chain seq x y z
N MET A 1 -10.91 40.68 -41.98
CA MET A 1 -12.03 40.64 -40.99
C MET A 1 -12.74 39.28 -40.92
N PHE A 2 -12.83 38.52 -42.02
CA PHE A 2 -13.51 37.22 -42.01
C PHE A 2 -12.79 36.16 -41.10
N HIS A 3 -11.47 36.08 -41.18
CA HIS A 3 -10.68 35.10 -40.38
C HIS A 3 -10.73 35.31 -38.86
N ILE A 4 -10.91 36.55 -38.39
CA ILE A 4 -11.01 36.83 -36.96
C ILE A 4 -12.35 36.40 -36.41
N LYS A 5 -13.43 36.54 -37.18
CA LYS A 5 -14.78 36.05 -36.78
C LYS A 5 -14.84 34.52 -36.75
N THR A 6 -14.21 33.84 -37.70
CA THR A 6 -14.14 32.37 -37.69
C THR A 6 -13.27 31.84 -36.55
N LEU A 7 -12.17 32.49 -36.22
CA LEU A 7 -11.35 32.13 -35.06
C LEU A 7 -12.09 32.33 -33.73
N LEU A 8 -12.86 33.43 -33.63
CA LEU A 8 -13.67 33.70 -32.41
C LEU A 8 -14.79 32.68 -32.24
N ILE A 9 -15.41 32.24 -33.35
CA ILE A 9 -16.44 31.18 -33.30
C ILE A 9 -15.83 29.84 -32.94
N LEU A 10 -14.63 29.52 -33.42
CA LEU A 10 -13.92 28.27 -33.05
C LEU A 10 -13.53 28.25 -31.57
N LEU A 11 -13.17 29.42 -31.01
CA LEU A 11 -12.88 29.58 -29.57
C LEU A 11 -14.15 29.43 -28.68
N LEU A 12 -15.32 29.84 -29.20
CA LEU A 12 -16.60 29.68 -28.48
C LEU A 12 -17.14 28.25 -28.52
N ILE A 13 -16.66 27.40 -29.45
CA ILE A 13 -17.08 26.00 -29.58
C ILE A 13 -16.24 25.07 -28.68
N SER A 14 -15.15 25.54 -28.08
CA SER A 14 -14.50 24.79 -27.01
C SER A 14 -15.41 24.78 -25.78
N GLN A 15 -16.50 24.00 -25.89
CA GLN A 15 -17.36 23.76 -24.75
C GLN A 15 -16.52 23.06 -23.66
N ILE A 16 -16.27 23.79 -22.59
CA ILE A 16 -15.67 23.20 -21.38
C ILE A 16 -16.77 22.29 -20.83
N TYR A 17 -16.68 21.02 -21.18
CA TYR A 17 -17.50 20.00 -20.53
C TYR A 17 -17.14 20.03 -19.06
N ASN A 18 -18.11 20.30 -18.21
CA ASN A 18 -17.96 20.24 -16.76
C ASN A 18 -18.89 19.15 -16.24
N ILE A 19 -18.36 17.91 -16.26
CA ILE A 19 -19.13 16.77 -15.78
C ILE A 19 -18.89 16.63 -14.28
N ARG A 20 -19.96 16.69 -13.51
CA ARG A 20 -19.89 16.56 -12.06
C ARG A 20 -20.07 15.10 -11.65
N ILE A 21 -19.06 14.59 -10.96
CA ILE A 21 -19.05 13.27 -10.34
C ILE A 21 -19.41 13.44 -8.87
N GLU A 22 -20.45 12.77 -8.40
CA GLU A 22 -20.92 12.85 -7.03
C GLU A 22 -20.95 11.47 -6.36
N GLY A 23 -20.71 11.48 -5.07
CA GLY A 23 -20.83 10.28 -4.27
C GLY A 23 -20.93 10.59 -2.78
N ARG A 24 -21.07 9.51 -2.02
CA ARG A 24 -21.13 9.57 -0.56
C ARG A 24 -20.29 8.43 0.03
N VAL A 25 -19.44 8.78 0.98
CA VAL A 25 -18.72 7.83 1.82
C VAL A 25 -19.53 7.63 3.11
N GLN A 26 -19.85 6.39 3.43
CA GLN A 26 -20.47 6.02 4.69
C GLN A 26 -19.37 5.75 5.71
N LEU A 27 -19.20 6.66 6.66
CA LEU A 27 -18.27 6.49 7.78
C LEU A 27 -18.93 5.62 8.86
N GLU A 28 -18.21 4.65 9.38
CA GLU A 28 -18.68 3.78 10.47
C GLU A 28 -18.78 4.56 11.79
N GLU A 29 -17.80 5.42 12.06
CA GLU A 29 -17.74 6.25 13.26
C GLU A 29 -17.52 7.72 12.86
N PRO A 30 -18.59 8.49 12.55
CA PRO A 30 -18.45 9.86 12.12
C PRO A 30 -18.04 10.76 13.30
N SER A 31 -16.80 11.21 13.31
CA SER A 31 -16.32 12.26 14.20
C SER A 31 -15.84 13.46 13.38
N SER A 32 -15.89 14.66 13.96
CA SER A 32 -15.45 15.88 13.28
C SER A 32 -13.97 15.83 12.89
N GLU A 33 -13.16 15.12 13.64
CA GLU A 33 -11.74 14.93 13.36
C GLU A 33 -11.53 13.96 12.19
N ARG A 34 -12.27 12.87 12.15
CA ARG A 34 -12.20 11.90 11.05
C ARG A 34 -12.66 12.46 9.72
N ILE A 35 -13.77 13.22 9.74
CA ILE A 35 -14.27 13.89 8.53
C ILE A 35 -13.18 14.75 7.90
N LYS A 36 -12.38 15.45 8.71
CA LYS A 36 -11.26 16.28 8.21
C LYS A 36 -10.07 15.46 7.67
N LYS A 37 -9.85 14.26 8.19
CA LYS A 37 -8.74 13.40 7.78
C LYS A 37 -9.09 12.52 6.58
N THR A 38 -10.37 12.16 6.44
CA THR A 38 -10.81 11.31 5.32
C THR A 38 -10.88 12.13 4.04
N THR A 39 -10.18 11.68 3.02
CA THR A 39 -10.16 12.30 1.70
C THR A 39 -10.56 11.32 0.63
N VAL A 40 -11.08 11.84 -0.47
CA VAL A 40 -11.41 11.05 -1.66
C VAL A 40 -10.52 11.51 -2.80
N SER A 41 -9.84 10.58 -3.43
CA SER A 41 -8.95 10.85 -4.56
C SER A 41 -9.59 10.34 -5.85
N LEU A 42 -9.60 11.19 -6.87
CA LEU A 42 -9.96 10.82 -8.24
C LEU A 42 -8.66 10.52 -9.00
N ILE A 43 -8.34 9.24 -9.13
CA ILE A 43 -7.19 8.77 -9.89
C ILE A 43 -7.50 8.95 -11.38
N TRP A 44 -6.49 9.32 -12.19
CA TRP A 44 -6.59 9.73 -13.60
C TRP A 44 -7.26 11.09 -13.83
N GLY A 45 -7.96 11.67 -12.83
CA GLY A 45 -8.37 13.07 -12.82
C GLY A 45 -7.42 13.97 -12.01
N ASN A 46 -6.51 13.35 -11.26
CA ASN A 46 -5.52 14.03 -10.39
C ASN A 46 -6.15 15.07 -9.45
N GLN A 47 -7.31 14.75 -8.90
CA GLN A 47 -8.07 15.61 -7.99
C GLN A 47 -8.24 14.93 -6.64
N ILE A 48 -8.28 15.74 -5.58
CA ILE A 48 -8.57 15.30 -4.21
C ILE A 48 -9.73 16.15 -3.70
N SER A 49 -10.72 15.50 -3.11
CA SER A 49 -11.87 16.15 -2.47
C SER A 49 -11.92 15.75 -1.00
N TYR A 50 -12.27 16.71 -0.16
CA TYR A 50 -12.63 16.44 1.23
C TYR A 50 -14.11 16.06 1.30
N ILE A 51 -14.45 15.21 2.25
CA ILE A 51 -15.84 14.86 2.50
C ILE A 51 -16.51 15.91 3.35
N THR A 52 -17.80 16.13 3.11
CA THR A 52 -18.64 16.97 3.97
C THR A 52 -19.02 16.24 5.25
N SER A 53 -19.66 16.94 6.20
CA SER A 53 -20.19 16.35 7.44
C SER A 53 -21.12 15.14 7.21
N ASN A 54 -21.81 15.12 6.09
CA ASN A 54 -22.71 14.03 5.69
C ASN A 54 -22.02 12.95 4.83
N GLY A 55 -20.70 13.05 4.66
CA GLY A 55 -19.90 12.11 3.85
C GLY A 55 -19.99 12.35 2.34
N HIS A 56 -20.63 13.42 1.86
CA HIS A 56 -20.70 13.73 0.44
C HIS A 56 -19.37 14.28 -0.08
N PHE A 57 -19.04 13.90 -1.30
CA PHE A 57 -17.92 14.43 -2.07
C PHE A 57 -18.34 14.67 -3.52
N TYR A 58 -17.60 15.54 -4.21
CA TYR A 58 -17.79 15.80 -5.63
C TYR A 58 -16.48 16.12 -6.32
N PHE A 59 -16.42 15.80 -7.61
CA PHE A 59 -15.34 16.17 -8.53
C PHE A 59 -15.94 16.79 -9.78
N ASN A 60 -15.21 17.70 -10.37
CA ASN A 60 -15.55 18.24 -11.68
C ASN A 60 -14.49 17.78 -12.68
N VAL A 61 -14.91 17.12 -13.75
CA VAL A 61 -14.03 16.64 -14.80
C VAL A 61 -14.40 17.26 -16.14
N ASP A 62 -13.38 17.66 -16.88
CA ASP A 62 -13.54 18.39 -18.15
C ASP A 62 -13.78 17.45 -19.34
N LYS A 63 -13.54 16.17 -19.17
CA LYS A 63 -13.60 15.20 -20.26
C LYS A 63 -14.31 13.92 -19.85
N PRO A 64 -15.13 13.35 -20.74
CA PRO A 64 -15.60 11.97 -20.56
C PRO A 64 -14.41 11.01 -20.59
N GLY A 65 -14.52 9.90 -19.87
CA GLY A 65 -13.43 8.93 -19.76
C GLY A 65 -13.59 8.00 -18.58
N TYR A 66 -12.51 7.30 -18.30
CA TYR A 66 -12.44 6.36 -17.18
C TYR A 66 -11.73 7.00 -15.99
N TYR A 67 -12.30 6.81 -14.81
CA TYR A 67 -11.76 7.35 -13.57
C TYR A 67 -11.83 6.31 -12.47
N LEU A 68 -10.91 6.40 -11.51
CA LEU A 68 -10.97 5.59 -10.28
C LEU A 68 -11.18 6.51 -9.09
N ILE A 69 -12.12 6.13 -8.23
CA ILE A 69 -12.32 6.78 -6.94
C ILE A 69 -11.70 5.89 -5.87
N LYS A 70 -10.83 6.47 -5.06
CA LYS A 70 -10.25 5.85 -3.89
C LYS A 70 -10.49 6.73 -2.66
N VAL A 71 -11.06 6.15 -1.62
CA VAL A 71 -11.18 6.79 -0.31
C VAL A 71 -9.89 6.53 0.47
N ASN A 72 -9.32 7.58 1.04
CA ASN A 72 -8.15 7.48 1.91
C ASN A 72 -8.60 7.79 3.34
N ASP A 73 -8.50 6.80 4.20
CA ASP A 73 -8.83 6.86 5.62
C ASP A 73 -7.77 6.05 6.38
N ASP A 74 -7.41 6.49 7.58
CA ASP A 74 -6.34 5.86 8.36
C ASP A 74 -6.81 4.59 9.11
N LEU A 75 -8.13 4.45 9.34
CA LEU A 75 -8.69 3.41 10.21
C LEU A 75 -9.51 2.35 9.47
N TYR A 76 -10.09 2.72 8.33
CA TYR A 76 -10.99 1.83 7.59
C TYR A 76 -10.56 1.70 6.12
N ASP A 77 -10.62 0.49 5.63
CA ASP A 77 -10.43 0.21 4.22
C ASP A 77 -11.74 0.38 3.44
N TYR A 78 -11.63 0.96 2.25
CA TYR A 78 -12.76 1.21 1.36
C TYR A 78 -12.48 0.63 -0.02
N PRO A 79 -13.49 0.06 -0.68
CA PRO A 79 -13.33 -0.45 -2.02
C PRO A 79 -13.02 0.71 -2.99
N THR A 80 -12.12 0.43 -3.92
CA THR A 80 -11.87 1.36 -5.04
C THR A 80 -13.00 1.20 -6.05
N MET A 81 -13.53 2.32 -6.54
CA MET A 81 -14.62 2.35 -7.51
C MET A 81 -14.09 2.76 -8.88
N PHE A 82 -14.50 2.04 -9.91
CA PHE A 82 -14.24 2.38 -11.30
C PHE A 82 -15.43 3.12 -11.89
N LEU A 83 -15.19 4.26 -12.49
CA LEU A 83 -16.20 5.07 -13.16
C LEU A 83 -15.99 5.11 -14.67
N ASP A 84 -17.04 4.86 -15.40
CA ASP A 84 -17.14 5.08 -16.85
C ASP A 84 -18.02 6.33 -17.04
N VAL A 85 -17.36 7.47 -17.25
CA VAL A 85 -17.99 8.78 -17.34
C VAL A 85 -18.21 9.11 -18.82
N LYS A 86 -19.46 9.23 -19.21
CA LYS A 86 -19.89 9.70 -20.53
C LYS A 86 -20.61 11.03 -20.38
N GLU A 87 -20.87 11.70 -21.47
CA GLU A 87 -21.55 13.00 -21.46
C GLU A 87 -22.94 12.93 -20.79
N ASP A 88 -23.70 11.86 -21.05
CA ASP A 88 -25.08 11.72 -20.60
C ASP A 88 -25.27 10.75 -19.42
N GLU A 89 -24.27 9.90 -19.14
CA GLU A 89 -24.40 8.84 -18.14
C GLU A 89 -23.09 8.53 -17.45
N ILE A 90 -23.14 8.36 -16.12
CA ILE A 90 -22.03 7.88 -15.32
C ILE A 90 -22.36 6.48 -14.81
N LYS A 91 -21.50 5.51 -15.13
CA LYS A 91 -21.60 4.13 -14.65
C LYS A 91 -20.52 3.85 -13.65
N ALA A 92 -20.90 3.30 -12.51
CA ALA A 92 -19.98 2.94 -11.44
C ALA A 92 -19.86 1.41 -11.31
N TYR A 93 -18.66 0.93 -11.02
CA TYR A 93 -18.35 -0.47 -10.85
C TYR A 93 -17.34 -0.63 -9.72
N ASP A 94 -17.35 -1.80 -9.05
CA ASP A 94 -16.22 -2.17 -8.19
C ASP A 94 -14.96 -2.34 -9.04
N TYR A 95 -13.82 -2.01 -8.44
CA TYR A 95 -12.54 -2.22 -9.07
C TYR A 95 -11.68 -3.18 -8.28
N ASN A 96 -11.19 -4.21 -8.96
CA ASN A 96 -10.25 -5.14 -8.39
C ASN A 96 -8.97 -5.15 -9.23
N TYR A 97 -7.82 -4.98 -8.58
CA TYR A 97 -6.52 -4.95 -9.27
C TYR A 97 -6.19 -6.23 -10.04
N ARG A 98 -6.77 -7.38 -9.66
CA ARG A 98 -6.51 -8.67 -10.33
C ARG A 98 -7.44 -8.91 -11.52
N TYR A 99 -8.70 -8.49 -11.41
CA TYR A 99 -9.76 -8.83 -12.36
C TYR A 99 -10.29 -7.60 -13.11
N GLY A 100 -9.85 -6.39 -12.73
CA GLY A 100 -10.30 -5.15 -13.33
C GLY A 100 -11.70 -4.75 -12.86
N LYS A 101 -12.61 -4.53 -13.83
CA LYS A 101 -13.97 -4.06 -13.61
C LYS A 101 -14.85 -5.17 -13.02
N GLY A 102 -15.41 -4.89 -11.87
CA GLY A 102 -16.30 -5.77 -11.11
C GLY A 102 -17.80 -5.50 -11.36
N PRO A 103 -18.67 -5.85 -10.41
CA PRO A 103 -20.10 -5.63 -10.49
C PRO A 103 -20.46 -4.15 -10.61
N LYS A 104 -21.60 -3.87 -11.29
CA LYS A 104 -22.13 -2.51 -11.47
C LYS A 104 -22.82 -2.04 -10.20
N HIS A 105 -22.55 -0.80 -9.83
CA HIS A 105 -23.22 -0.09 -8.74
C HIS A 105 -24.18 0.98 -9.24
N LYS A 106 -25.11 1.35 -8.38
CA LYS A 106 -26.03 2.45 -8.62
C LYS A 106 -25.29 3.79 -8.47
N TYR A 107 -25.57 4.71 -9.38
CA TYR A 107 -25.08 6.08 -9.27
C TYR A 107 -26.19 6.99 -8.69
N PRO A 108 -25.89 7.97 -7.81
CA PRO A 108 -24.61 8.35 -7.22
C PRO A 108 -23.99 7.25 -6.36
N VAL A 109 -22.65 7.22 -6.32
CA VAL A 109 -21.90 6.14 -5.67
C VAL A 109 -22.00 6.23 -4.15
N LEU A 110 -22.42 5.16 -3.49
CA LEU A 110 -22.35 4.99 -2.05
C LEU A 110 -21.21 4.03 -1.71
N ILE A 111 -20.14 4.57 -1.11
CA ILE A 111 -18.95 3.80 -0.74
C ILE A 111 -19.05 3.46 0.75
N LYS A 112 -19.09 2.15 1.05
CA LYS A 112 -19.11 1.63 2.42
C LYS A 112 -17.74 1.05 2.76
N SER A 113 -17.37 1.07 4.03
CA SER A 113 -16.12 0.44 4.47
C SER A 113 -16.16 -1.07 4.24
N SER A 114 -15.01 -1.63 3.88
CA SER A 114 -14.81 -3.09 3.79
C SER A 114 -14.45 -3.70 5.16
N GLY A 115 -14.03 -2.88 6.10
CA GLY A 115 -13.63 -3.27 7.44
C GLY A 115 -12.60 -2.31 8.03
N LYS A 116 -12.32 -2.52 9.31
CA LYS A 116 -11.27 -1.77 10.01
C LYS A 116 -9.91 -2.26 9.52
N ILE A 117 -9.01 -1.32 9.22
CA ILE A 117 -7.62 -1.65 8.91
C ILE A 117 -7.03 -2.20 10.21
N GLU A 118 -6.80 -3.50 10.27
CA GLU A 118 -5.94 -4.06 11.30
C GLU A 118 -4.52 -3.57 10.99
N ILE A 119 -4.17 -2.41 11.56
CA ILE A 119 -2.78 -2.06 11.72
C ILE A 119 -2.27 -3.13 12.68
N GLY A 120 -1.81 -4.23 12.12
CA GLY A 120 -1.08 -5.22 12.88
C GLY A 120 0.10 -4.45 13.47
N GLU A 121 -0.05 -3.97 14.70
CA GLU A 121 1.07 -3.78 15.57
C GLU A 121 1.74 -5.15 15.58
N LYS A 122 2.68 -5.32 14.66
CA LYS A 122 3.72 -6.30 14.83
C LYS A 122 4.55 -5.81 16.01
N GLU A 123 3.94 -5.81 17.21
CA GLU A 123 4.64 -6.09 18.44
C GLU A 123 5.12 -7.56 18.38
N GLY A 124 5.68 -7.92 17.27
CA GLY A 124 6.57 -9.03 17.20
C GLY A 124 7.77 -8.59 17.99
N ASN A 125 7.87 -9.07 19.25
CA ASN A 125 9.08 -8.96 20.02
C ASN A 125 10.24 -9.14 19.03
N ILE A 126 10.98 -8.05 18.78
CA ILE A 126 12.13 -8.04 17.86
C ILE A 126 13.04 -9.21 18.22
N LEU A 127 13.14 -9.54 19.52
CA LEU A 127 13.79 -10.73 20.05
C LEU A 127 13.24 -12.05 19.51
N GLN A 128 11.90 -12.22 19.41
CA GLN A 128 11.33 -13.46 18.85
C GLN A 128 11.56 -13.57 17.33
N SER A 129 11.55 -12.45 16.63
CA SER A 129 11.86 -12.41 15.21
C SER A 129 13.34 -12.75 14.94
N ILE A 130 14.25 -12.26 15.81
CA ILE A 130 15.68 -12.56 15.75
C ILE A 130 15.91 -14.05 16.05
N ILE A 131 15.32 -14.59 17.12
CA ILE A 131 15.50 -15.99 17.52
C ILE A 131 14.95 -16.98 16.46
N LYS A 132 13.89 -16.62 15.75
CA LYS A 132 13.33 -17.43 14.65
C LYS A 132 14.11 -17.31 13.34
N SER A 133 15.05 -16.37 13.24
CA SER A 133 15.90 -16.22 12.06
C SER A 133 16.97 -17.30 12.02
N PRO A 134 17.11 -18.06 10.91
CA PRO A 134 18.16 -19.07 10.77
C PRO A 134 19.57 -18.48 10.92
N TYR A 135 19.76 -17.20 10.61
CA TYR A 135 21.02 -16.50 10.78
C TYR A 135 21.37 -16.25 12.26
N ALA A 136 20.38 -15.98 13.12
CA ALA A 136 20.63 -15.80 14.54
C ALA A 136 21.08 -17.11 15.20
N ILE A 137 20.53 -18.24 14.77
CA ILE A 137 20.96 -19.56 15.23
C ILE A 137 22.42 -19.83 14.81
N MET A 138 22.79 -19.50 13.58
CA MET A 138 24.17 -19.65 13.12
C MET A 138 25.15 -18.76 13.89
N ILE A 139 24.79 -17.50 14.14
CA ILE A 139 25.61 -16.58 14.92
C ILE A 139 25.72 -17.06 16.36
N GLY A 140 24.64 -17.53 16.98
CA GLY A 140 24.62 -18.08 18.33
C GLY A 140 25.52 -19.32 18.47
N MET A 141 25.46 -20.24 17.52
CA MET A 141 26.36 -21.41 17.48
C MET A 141 27.81 -21.00 17.29
N GLY A 142 28.10 -20.04 16.41
CA GLY A 142 29.46 -19.53 16.21
C GLY A 142 30.06 -18.89 17.47
N LEU A 143 29.26 -18.10 18.20
CA LEU A 143 29.68 -17.52 19.48
C LEU A 143 29.90 -18.58 20.55
N MET A 144 29.01 -19.57 20.64
CA MET A 144 29.16 -20.68 21.57
C MET A 144 30.43 -21.47 21.28
N PHE A 145 30.72 -21.75 20.00
CA PHE A 145 31.95 -22.43 19.60
C PHE A 145 33.21 -21.64 19.96
N PHE A 146 33.16 -20.30 19.78
CA PHE A 146 34.26 -19.40 20.16
C PHE A 146 34.54 -19.39 21.65
N VAL A 147 33.48 -19.39 22.47
CA VAL A 147 33.57 -19.48 23.92
C VAL A 147 34.15 -20.84 24.35
N CYS A 148 33.67 -21.93 23.76
CA CYS A 148 34.20 -23.26 24.03
C CYS A 148 35.67 -23.39 23.65
N MET A 149 36.11 -22.83 22.52
CA MET A 149 37.54 -22.82 22.14
C MET A 149 38.41 -22.00 23.14
N LYS A 150 37.89 -20.94 23.74
CA LYS A 150 38.62 -20.18 24.77
C LYS A 150 38.68 -20.90 26.11
N MET A 151 37.73 -21.80 26.40
CA MET A 151 37.72 -22.57 27.65
C MET A 151 38.66 -23.80 27.59
N VAL A 152 39.11 -24.23 26.42
CA VAL A 152 40.06 -25.31 26.30
C VAL A 152 41.44 -24.82 26.71
N PRO A 153 42.09 -25.40 27.74
CA PRO A 153 43.43 -25.02 28.15
C PRO A 153 44.40 -25.21 27.00
N GLN A 154 45.20 -24.20 26.71
CA GLN A 154 46.18 -24.24 25.60
C GLN A 154 47.18 -25.34 25.75
N GLU A 155 47.41 -25.84 26.95
CA GLU A 155 48.31 -26.93 27.26
C GLU A 155 47.85 -28.26 26.69
N GLU A 156 46.56 -28.58 26.74
CA GLU A 156 46.00 -29.81 26.14
C GLU A 156 46.09 -29.82 24.62
N LEU A 157 45.87 -28.65 23.98
CA LEU A 157 45.99 -28.53 22.52
C LEU A 157 47.44 -28.74 22.05
N ARG A 158 48.44 -28.28 22.84
CA ARG A 158 49.86 -28.50 22.52
C ARG A 158 50.26 -29.98 22.71
N ALA A 159 49.77 -30.64 23.75
CA ALA A 159 50.02 -32.04 23.99
C ALA A 159 49.44 -32.94 22.83
N GLN A 160 48.23 -32.65 22.38
CA GLN A 160 47.62 -33.36 21.24
C GLN A 160 48.35 -33.11 19.92
N GLN A 161 48.87 -31.90 19.69
CA GLN A 161 49.68 -31.61 18.50
C GLN A 161 51.02 -32.32 18.52
N GLU A 162 51.63 -32.44 19.68
CA GLU A 162 52.90 -33.23 19.80
C GLU A 162 52.69 -34.72 19.60
N GLU A 163 51.59 -35.29 20.10
CA GLU A 163 51.26 -36.71 19.86
C GLU A 163 50.97 -36.99 18.39
N MET A 164 50.17 -36.12 17.73
CA MET A 164 49.98 -36.27 16.30
C MET A 164 51.24 -36.15 15.46
N ARG A 165 52.17 -35.24 15.85
CA ARG A 165 53.48 -35.14 15.18
C ARG A 165 54.35 -36.39 15.39
N LYS A 166 54.31 -37.01 16.60
CA LYS A 166 55.01 -38.28 16.86
C LYS A 166 54.43 -39.45 16.07
N GLN A 167 53.12 -39.53 15.97
CA GLN A 167 52.47 -40.57 15.16
C GLN A 167 52.75 -40.43 13.66
N MET A 168 52.72 -39.19 13.12
CA MET A 168 53.11 -38.97 11.71
C MET A 168 54.59 -39.32 11.43
N LYS A 169 55.48 -39.06 12.40
CA LYS A 169 56.91 -39.47 12.24
C LYS A 169 57.09 -40.96 12.25
N ASN A 170 56.33 -41.71 13.05
CA ASN A 170 56.39 -43.17 13.12
C ASN A 170 55.73 -43.90 11.94
N THR A 171 54.88 -43.21 11.18
CA THR A 171 54.21 -43.78 10.00
C THR A 171 55.03 -43.56 8.70
N LEU A 172 56.04 -42.70 8.73
CA LEU A 172 56.91 -42.34 7.61
C LEU A 172 58.29 -42.98 7.64
N CYS A 173 58.58 -43.83 8.63
CA CYS A 173 59.68 -44.75 8.66
C CYS A 173 59.15 -46.18 8.49
#